data_3492425c7f8b24cfd6ffa0dea749fe45
#
_entry.id   3492425c7f8b24cfd6ffa0dea749fe45
#
_cell.length_a   1.000
_cell.length_b   1.000
_cell.length_c   1.000
_cell.angle_alpha   90.00
_cell.angle_beta   90.00
_cell.angle_gamma   90.00
#
_symmetry.space_group_name_H-M   'P 1'
#
loop_
_entity.id
_entity.type
_entity.pdbx_description
1 polymer ?
#
loop_
_entity_poly.entity_id
_entity_poly.type
_entity_poly.pdbx_seq_one_letter_code
_entity_poly.pdbx_strand_id
1 'polypeptide(L)'
;MRLLRLTPGHGEIVLAEGDVEVPEQERELIEAFRRELDAGMWAAVPTAANDGRRQAEMVKSFDEVPRDAERVIFFPRAAGGAPSTGR
;
A
#
# COMPACT_ATOMS: atom_id res chain seq x y z
N MET A 1 3.13 -5.86 10.30
CA MET A 1 2.81 -5.05 9.11
C MET A 1 1.32 -4.94 8.94
N ARG A 2 0.85 -3.79 8.57
CA ARG A 2 -0.57 -3.53 8.41
C ARG A 2 -0.83 -3.00 7.02
N LEU A 3 -1.78 -3.57 6.32
CA LEU A 3 -2.17 -3.11 4.99
C LEU A 3 -3.46 -2.33 5.12
N LEU A 4 -3.44 -1.09 4.63
CA LEU A 4 -4.55 -0.17 4.78
C LEU A 4 -4.97 0.34 3.41
N ARG A 5 -6.24 0.66 3.27
CA ARG A 5 -6.74 1.30 2.05
C ARG A 5 -7.32 2.65 2.41
N LEU A 6 -6.92 3.68 1.67
CA LEU A 6 -7.54 4.97 1.80
C LEU A 6 -8.84 4.98 1.00
N THR A 7 -9.92 5.33 1.68
CA THR A 7 -11.22 5.38 1.04
C THR A 7 -11.72 6.81 1.13
N PRO A 8 -11.95 7.46 0.00
CA PRO A 8 -12.42 8.84 0.04
C PRO A 8 -13.68 8.97 0.89
N GLY A 9 -13.63 9.89 1.83
CA GLY A 9 -14.76 10.12 2.70
C GLY A 9 -14.87 9.18 3.88
N HIS A 10 -14.06 8.14 3.94
CA HIS A 10 -14.15 7.16 5.02
C HIS A 10 -12.84 6.92 5.74
N GLY A 11 -11.76 7.55 5.30
CA GLY A 11 -10.47 7.39 5.96
C GLY A 11 -9.80 6.10 5.59
N GLU A 12 -9.12 5.50 6.55
CA GLU A 12 -8.33 4.29 6.32
C GLU A 12 -9.10 3.07 6.78
N ILE A 13 -9.02 2.02 5.98
CA ILE A 13 -9.62 0.73 6.30
C ILE A 13 -8.50 -0.29 6.37
N VAL A 14 -8.46 -1.06 7.46
CA VAL A 14 -7.46 -2.12 7.59
C VAL A 14 -7.89 -3.31 6.74
N LEU A 15 -7.03 -3.69 5.80
CA LEU A 15 -7.31 -4.81 4.91
C LEU A 15 -6.75 -6.11 5.46
N ALA A 16 -5.56 -6.03 6.05
CA ALA A 16 -4.90 -7.20 6.60
C ALA A 16 -3.85 -6.73 7.60
N GLU A 17 -3.53 -7.59 8.53
CA GLU A 17 -2.53 -7.27 9.54
C GLU A 17 -1.85 -8.56 9.93
N GLY A 18 -0.52 -8.53 10.02
CA GLY A 18 0.21 -9.72 10.41
C GLY A 18 1.69 -9.45 10.54
N ASP A 19 2.39 -10.48 10.98
CA ASP A 19 3.84 -10.44 11.18
C ASP A 19 4.50 -11.13 10.01
N VAL A 20 5.37 -10.40 9.30
CA VAL A 20 6.05 -10.98 8.14
C VAL A 20 7.02 -12.09 8.54
N GLU A 21 7.38 -12.17 9.82
CA GLU A 21 8.25 -13.24 10.28
C GLU A 21 7.49 -14.54 10.52
N VAL A 22 6.18 -14.50 10.49
CA VAL A 22 5.35 -15.69 10.62
C VAL A 22 4.89 -16.10 9.23
N PRO A 23 5.34 -17.22 8.69
CA PRO A 23 5.08 -17.57 7.28
C PRO A 23 3.62 -17.55 6.88
N GLU A 24 2.74 -18.00 7.75
CA GLU A 24 1.31 -18.02 7.43
C GLU A 24 0.75 -16.62 7.34
N GLN A 25 1.20 -15.74 8.23
CA GLN A 25 0.74 -14.36 8.20
C GLN A 25 1.34 -13.61 7.04
N GLU A 26 2.61 -13.87 6.73
CA GLU A 26 3.23 -13.26 5.57
C GLU A 26 2.47 -13.62 4.31
N ARG A 27 2.06 -14.87 4.17
CA ARG A 27 1.30 -15.30 3.00
C ARG A 27 0.00 -14.52 2.85
N GLU A 28 -0.69 -14.30 3.97
CA GLU A 28 -1.94 -13.55 3.94
C GLU A 28 -1.70 -12.11 3.52
N LEU A 29 -0.60 -11.53 4.00
CA LEU A 29 -0.25 -10.16 3.62
C LEU A 29 0.05 -10.09 2.12
N ILE A 30 0.78 -11.06 1.61
CA ILE A 30 1.12 -11.10 0.19
C ILE A 30 -0.15 -11.20 -0.66
N GLU A 31 -1.07 -12.06 -0.25
CA GLU A 31 -2.31 -12.23 -1.01
C GLU A 31 -3.14 -10.96 -1.01
N ALA A 32 -3.24 -10.31 0.14
CA ALA A 32 -4.01 -9.07 0.21
C ALA A 32 -3.34 -7.99 -0.63
N PHE A 33 -2.02 -7.92 -0.59
CA PHE A 33 -1.27 -6.95 -1.37
C PHE A 33 -1.55 -7.14 -2.86
N ARG A 34 -1.44 -8.39 -3.32
CA ARG A 34 -1.69 -8.69 -4.72
C ARG A 34 -3.10 -8.35 -5.14
N ARG A 35 -4.06 -8.66 -4.28
CA ARG A 35 -5.45 -8.40 -4.58
C ARG A 35 -5.68 -6.91 -4.82
N GLU A 36 -5.04 -6.08 -4.00
CA GLU A 36 -5.19 -4.64 -4.16
C GLU A 36 -4.55 -4.15 -5.46
N LEU A 37 -3.38 -4.65 -5.79
CA LEU A 37 -2.75 -4.25 -7.04
C LEU A 37 -3.57 -4.72 -8.24
N ASP A 38 -4.11 -5.93 -8.17
CA ASP A 38 -4.95 -6.45 -9.24
C ASP A 38 -6.22 -5.62 -9.40
N ALA A 39 -6.67 -5.01 -8.32
CA ALA A 39 -7.84 -4.14 -8.37
C ALA A 39 -7.51 -2.75 -8.89
N GLY A 40 -6.26 -2.50 -9.23
CA GLY A 40 -5.86 -1.21 -9.79
C GLY A 40 -5.43 -0.19 -8.76
N MET A 41 -5.17 -0.62 -7.54
CA MET A 41 -4.73 0.30 -6.51
C MET A 41 -3.23 0.50 -6.59
N TRP A 42 -2.77 1.65 -6.10
CA TRP A 42 -1.35 1.93 -5.94
C TRP A 42 -0.97 1.64 -4.49
N ALA A 43 0.28 1.26 -4.29
CA ALA A 43 0.78 0.94 -2.96
C ALA A 43 1.92 1.88 -2.60
N ALA A 44 1.90 2.40 -1.39
CA ALA A 44 2.94 3.30 -0.91
C ALA A 44 3.35 2.88 0.51
N VAL A 45 4.64 2.94 0.77
CA VAL A 45 5.19 2.67 2.08
C VAL A 45 5.63 3.99 2.68
N PRO A 46 5.01 4.43 3.78
CA PRO A 46 5.46 5.66 4.43
C PRO A 46 6.88 5.48 4.95
N THR A 47 7.71 6.47 4.70
CA THR A 47 9.08 6.43 5.16
C THR A 47 9.35 7.65 6.02
N ALA A 48 10.33 7.54 6.90
CA ALA A 48 10.73 8.65 7.73
C ALA A 48 11.49 9.66 6.88
N ALA A 49 11.19 10.93 7.07
CA ALA A 49 11.89 11.96 6.35
C ALA A 49 12.91 12.63 7.27
N ASN A 50 14.04 12.98 6.70
CA ASN A 50 15.12 13.56 7.49
C ASN A 50 14.89 15.00 7.87
N ASP A 51 13.99 15.67 7.21
CA ASP A 51 13.77 17.09 7.45
C ASP A 51 12.35 17.38 7.88
N GLY A 52 11.70 16.41 8.48
CA GLY A 52 10.35 16.60 8.98
C GLY A 52 9.26 16.43 7.93
N ARG A 53 9.61 16.19 6.71
CA ARG A 53 8.62 15.98 5.66
C ARG A 53 8.18 14.53 5.65
N ARG A 54 6.92 14.33 5.39
CA ARG A 54 6.41 12.99 5.20
C ARG A 54 6.72 12.53 3.79
N GLN A 55 7.26 11.35 3.67
CA GLN A 55 7.56 10.78 2.38
C GLN A 55 6.96 9.39 2.30
N ALA A 56 6.72 8.96 1.09
CA ALA A 56 6.22 7.63 0.85
C ALA A 56 6.91 7.10 -0.38
N GLU A 57 7.25 5.83 -0.33
CA GLU A 57 7.89 5.18 -1.45
C GLU A 57 6.87 4.30 -2.15
N MET A 58 6.70 4.50 -3.45
CA MET A 58 5.77 3.68 -4.22
C MET A 58 6.39 2.32 -4.46
N VAL A 59 5.59 1.28 -4.29
CA VAL A 59 6.06 -0.08 -4.50
C VAL A 59 5.08 -0.80 -5.43
N LYS A 60 5.61 -1.73 -6.22
CA LYS A 60 4.81 -2.46 -7.19
C LYS A 60 4.71 -3.94 -6.87
N SER A 61 5.45 -4.40 -5.89
CA SER A 61 5.36 -5.78 -5.46
C SER A 61 5.67 -5.86 -3.99
N PHE A 62 5.25 -6.94 -3.37
CA PHE A 62 5.47 -7.13 -1.95
C PHE A 62 6.97 -7.20 -1.63
N ASP A 63 7.76 -7.70 -2.59
CA ASP A 63 9.20 -7.81 -2.41
C ASP A 63 9.87 -6.46 -2.25
N GLU A 64 9.25 -5.40 -2.73
CA GLU A 64 9.81 -4.06 -2.61
C GLU A 64 9.49 -3.44 -1.27
N VAL A 65 8.59 -4.04 -0.50
CA VAL A 65 8.23 -3.51 0.81
C VAL A 65 9.28 -3.92 1.82
N PRO A 66 9.88 -2.97 2.55
CA PRO A 66 10.83 -3.35 3.60
C PRO A 66 10.15 -4.25 4.63
N ARG A 67 10.85 -5.26 5.06
CA ARG A 67 10.25 -6.21 6.00
C ARG A 67 9.93 -5.58 7.35
N ASP A 68 10.59 -4.49 7.68
CA ASP A 68 10.32 -3.77 8.92
C ASP A 68 9.31 -2.64 8.73
N ALA A 69 8.70 -2.52 7.57
CA ALA A 69 7.68 -1.51 7.36
C ALA A 69 6.49 -1.79 8.27
N GLU A 70 6.02 -0.75 8.93
CA GLU A 70 4.88 -0.92 9.83
C GLU A 70 3.57 -0.99 9.08
N ARG A 71 3.50 -0.31 7.94
CA ARG A 71 2.26 -0.29 7.19
C ARG A 71 2.52 -0.01 5.72
N VAL A 72 1.57 -0.44 4.91
CA VAL A 72 1.52 -0.13 3.49
C VAL A 72 0.14 0.45 3.23
N ILE A 73 0.09 1.54 2.49
CA ILE A 73 -1.16 2.24 2.22
C ILE A 73 -1.49 2.06 0.76
N PHE A 74 -2.70 1.59 0.50
CA PHE A 74 -3.22 1.47 -0.86
C PHE A 74 -4.20 2.60 -1.11
N PHE A 75 -4.15 3.14 -2.32
CA PHE A 75 -5.06 4.21 -2.69
C PHE A 75 -5.41 4.05 -4.17
N PRO A 76 -6.58 4.53 -4.57
CA PRO A 76 -6.99 4.38 -5.95
C PRO A 76 -6.08 5.18 -6.85
N ARG A 77 -5.82 4.64 -8.03
CA ARG A 77 -5.14 5.43 -9.03
C ARG A 77 -5.99 6.63 -9.31
N ALA A 78 -5.32 7.71 -9.62
CA ALA A 78 -6.03 8.93 -9.95
C ALA A 78 -6.73 8.70 -11.28
N ALA A 79 -7.90 8.16 -11.19
CA ALA A 79 -8.63 7.83 -12.39
C ALA A 79 -8.87 9.04 -13.22
N GLY A 80 -9.07 10.11 -12.53
CA GLY A 80 -9.26 11.31 -13.26
C GLY A 80 -8.03 11.75 -13.95
N GLY A 81 -6.95 11.39 -13.41
CA GLY A 81 -5.72 11.78 -14.03
C GLY A 81 -5.57 11.13 -15.34
N ALA A 82 -6.34 10.37 -15.58
CA ALA A 82 -6.12 9.76 -16.77
C ALA A 82 -6.56 10.46 -17.94
N PRO A 83 -6.56 10.87 -17.79
CA PRO A 83 -6.75 11.04 -18.68
C PRO A 83 -6.52 11.21 -19.70
N SER A 84 -6.55 11.30 -19.41
CA SER A 84 -6.42 11.45 -19.97
C SER A 84 -6.18 11.29 -20.96
N THR A 85 -6.26 11.29 -21.14
CA THR A 85 -6.07 11.16 -21.82
C THR A 85 -6.04 11.14 -22.83
N GLY A 86 -6.19 11.34 -22.85
CA GLY A 86 -6.29 11.36 -23.62
C GLY A 86 -6.23 11.62 -24.39
N ARG A 87 -6.42 11.67 -24.43
CA ARG A 87 -6.52 11.85 -25.08
C ARG A 87 -6.44 11.93 -25.60
#